data_ab166ec3aa6a50baa1158744b5a7fda3
#
_entry.id   ab166ec3aa6a50baa1158744b5a7fda3
#
_cell.length_a   1.000
_cell.length_b   1.000
_cell.length_c   1.000
_cell.angle_alpha   90.00
_cell.angle_beta   90.00
_cell.angle_gamma   90.00
#
_symmetry.space_group_name_H-M   'P 1'
#
loop_
_entity.id
_entity.type
_entity.pdbx_description
1 polymer ?
#
loop_
_entity_poly.entity_id
_entity_poly.type
_entity_poly.pdbx_seq_one_letter_code
_entity_poly.pdbx_strand_id
1 'polypeptide(L)'
;DESGEIYLSWVSQDAEQATLAFARLTSEGWDAAQVISEGRNWFVNWADFPVLSVDSSGMVAHWLQMSATGTYDYEIRARFYAQDKATWTEARTIHTDGISAEHGFVSMLPLNDGTTLISWLDGRETVHSEPPGAMTLRAGIFDKSGANVSEWELDHRVCDCCQTSSAMTENGPIIVYRDRSQQEVRDIYATRLVDGAWTLPQAIHNDNWQIAGCPVNGPSVAAMNKRVAVAWFNAKDDVPKIQLVLSTDSGLSFSEPIVVESPNTNGRVDTTILDSGNIIVSWMDTVGEAKIMLSRYDINGELLSTTEVAGSSPSRRSGFPIIEAVGNSVYVTWTDIDATPQVKVARIDY
;
A
#
# COMPACT_ATOMS: atom_id res chain seq x y z
N ASP A 1 12.58 -5.68 7.56
CA ASP A 1 12.64 -4.89 8.79
C ASP A 1 13.91 -4.02 8.81
N GLU A 2 14.07 -3.19 9.82
CA GLU A 2 15.23 -2.29 9.97
C GLU A 2 16.59 -3.00 10.10
N SER A 3 16.61 -4.28 10.48
CA SER A 3 17.84 -5.10 10.53
C SER A 3 18.25 -5.66 9.17
N GLY A 4 17.42 -5.46 8.14
CA GLY A 4 17.60 -6.03 6.81
C GLY A 4 17.06 -7.45 6.66
N GLU A 5 16.32 -7.98 7.64
CA GLU A 5 15.60 -9.24 7.49
C GLU A 5 14.38 -9.06 6.58
N ILE A 6 14.14 -10.04 5.73
CA ILE A 6 13.09 -10.02 4.73
C ILE A 6 11.99 -11.00 5.10
N TYR A 7 10.77 -10.49 5.09
CA TYR A 7 9.57 -11.26 5.35
C TYR A 7 8.66 -11.18 4.13
N LEU A 8 8.06 -12.30 3.75
CA LEU A 8 7.06 -12.41 2.71
C LEU A 8 5.77 -12.91 3.34
N SER A 9 4.66 -12.22 3.10
CA SER A 9 3.33 -12.69 3.47
C SER A 9 2.46 -12.92 2.24
N TRP A 10 1.53 -13.87 2.35
CA TRP A 10 0.60 -14.19 1.27
C TRP A 10 -0.70 -14.76 1.80
N VAL A 11 -1.75 -14.66 1.00
CA VAL A 11 -3.00 -15.36 1.23
C VAL A 11 -3.08 -16.56 0.30
N SER A 12 -3.39 -17.72 0.86
CA SER A 12 -3.86 -18.88 0.11
C SER A 12 -5.34 -19.11 0.39
N GLN A 13 -6.09 -19.56 -0.61
CA GLN A 13 -7.50 -19.84 -0.45
C GLN A 13 -7.81 -21.23 -1.04
N ASP A 14 -8.44 -22.08 -0.23
CA ASP A 14 -8.94 -23.38 -0.63
C ASP A 14 -10.44 -23.44 -0.32
N ALA A 15 -11.24 -23.60 -1.36
CA ALA A 15 -12.70 -23.57 -1.29
C ALA A 15 -13.20 -22.31 -0.54
N GLU A 16 -13.65 -22.46 0.70
CA GLU A 16 -14.22 -21.39 1.52
C GLU A 16 -13.25 -20.90 2.61
N GLN A 17 -12.09 -21.51 2.76
CA GLN A 17 -11.12 -21.17 3.79
C GLN A 17 -9.96 -20.38 3.19
N ALA A 18 -9.69 -19.21 3.77
CA ALA A 18 -8.51 -18.41 3.49
C ALA A 18 -7.50 -18.54 4.63
N THR A 19 -6.21 -18.51 4.28
CA THR A 19 -5.09 -18.55 5.22
C THR A 19 -4.11 -17.44 4.88
N LEU A 20 -3.85 -16.56 5.83
CA LEU A 20 -2.76 -15.58 5.78
C LEU A 20 -1.54 -16.20 6.46
N ALA A 21 -0.46 -16.31 5.73
CA ALA A 21 0.80 -16.86 6.21
C ALA A 21 1.98 -15.96 5.86
N PHE A 22 3.11 -16.17 6.51
CA PHE A 22 4.38 -15.51 6.18
C PHE A 22 5.55 -16.49 6.30
N ALA A 23 6.67 -16.12 5.69
CA ALA A 23 7.97 -16.76 5.86
C ALA A 23 9.06 -15.68 5.88
N ARG A 24 10.18 -15.98 6.54
CA ARG A 24 11.37 -15.15 6.58
C ARG A 24 12.43 -15.71 5.66
N LEU A 25 13.12 -14.84 4.95
CA LEU A 25 14.28 -15.21 4.14
C LEU A 25 15.53 -15.31 5.04
N THR A 26 16.16 -16.46 5.03
CA THR A 26 17.41 -16.76 5.76
C THR A 26 18.55 -17.01 4.80
N SER A 27 19.76 -17.21 5.30
CA SER A 27 20.91 -17.61 4.47
C SER A 27 20.75 -18.99 3.79
N GLU A 28 19.82 -19.84 4.29
CA GLU A 28 19.52 -21.16 3.75
C GLU A 28 18.30 -21.16 2.81
N GLY A 29 17.66 -20.00 2.61
CA GLY A 29 16.44 -19.82 1.83
C GLY A 29 15.26 -19.43 2.72
N TRP A 30 14.04 -19.56 2.21
CA TRP A 30 12.83 -19.29 2.97
C TRP A 30 12.64 -20.33 4.08
N ASP A 31 12.39 -19.87 5.30
CA ASP A 31 12.04 -20.77 6.39
C ASP A 31 10.61 -21.34 6.21
N ALA A 32 10.22 -22.23 7.13
CA ALA A 32 8.88 -22.81 7.07
C ALA A 32 7.81 -21.74 7.24
N ALA A 33 6.78 -21.80 6.40
CA ALA A 33 5.64 -20.89 6.48
C ALA A 33 4.96 -20.96 7.85
N GLN A 34 4.66 -19.79 8.41
CA GLN A 34 3.96 -19.62 9.67
C GLN A 34 2.59 -19.01 9.41
N VAL A 35 1.55 -19.60 10.00
CA VAL A 35 0.17 -19.08 9.86
C VAL A 35 -0.04 -17.92 10.83
N ILE A 36 -0.47 -16.78 10.29
CA ILE A 36 -0.90 -15.62 11.06
C ILE A 36 -2.36 -15.78 11.49
N SER A 37 -3.21 -16.08 10.50
CA SER A 37 -4.64 -16.27 10.71
C SER A 37 -5.23 -17.14 9.61
N GLU A 38 -6.31 -17.82 9.94
CA GLU A 38 -7.11 -18.59 9.00
C GLU A 38 -8.60 -18.40 9.31
N GLY A 39 -9.44 -18.52 8.29
CA GLY A 39 -10.86 -18.36 8.51
C GLY A 39 -11.68 -18.46 7.24
N ARG A 40 -13.00 -18.33 7.45
CA ARG A 40 -14.00 -18.29 6.39
C ARG A 40 -14.60 -16.90 6.31
N ASN A 41 -15.30 -16.62 5.22
CA ASN A 41 -15.95 -15.33 4.98
C ASN A 41 -14.95 -14.15 4.95
N TRP A 42 -13.75 -14.38 4.43
CA TRP A 42 -12.83 -13.30 4.15
C TRP A 42 -13.17 -12.63 2.82
N PHE A 43 -12.96 -11.32 2.77
CA PHE A 43 -12.96 -10.58 1.52
C PHE A 43 -11.57 -10.68 0.89
N VAL A 44 -11.35 -11.72 0.08
CA VAL A 44 -10.07 -11.91 -0.64
C VAL A 44 -10.16 -11.20 -1.98
N ASN A 45 -9.41 -10.11 -2.11
CA ASN A 45 -9.47 -9.24 -3.28
C ASN A 45 -8.08 -9.03 -3.90
N TRP A 46 -8.04 -8.78 -5.19
CA TRP A 46 -6.80 -8.60 -5.96
C TRP A 46 -6.16 -7.23 -5.74
N ALA A 47 -6.92 -6.24 -5.32
CA ALA A 47 -6.48 -4.85 -5.15
C ALA A 47 -6.53 -4.37 -3.70
N ASP A 48 -7.38 -4.95 -2.87
CA ASP A 48 -7.45 -4.73 -1.44
C ASP A 48 -6.99 -6.01 -0.74
N PHE A 49 -5.72 -6.09 -0.45
CA PHE A 49 -5.04 -7.31 0.00
C PHE A 49 -4.35 -7.09 1.36
N PRO A 50 -4.18 -8.17 2.15
CA PRO A 50 -3.47 -8.11 3.41
C PRO A 50 -2.05 -7.58 3.31
N VAL A 51 -1.65 -6.79 4.31
CA VAL A 51 -0.29 -6.28 4.49
C VAL A 51 0.29 -6.85 5.78
N LEU A 52 1.58 -7.17 5.76
CA LEU A 52 2.40 -7.48 6.93
C LEU A 52 3.40 -6.35 7.12
N SER A 53 3.35 -5.69 8.27
CA SER A 53 4.34 -4.70 8.69
C SER A 53 5.25 -5.33 9.74
N VAL A 54 6.56 -5.12 9.61
CA VAL A 54 7.58 -5.73 10.49
C VAL A 54 8.59 -4.67 10.90
N ASP A 55 8.87 -4.58 12.19
CA ASP A 55 9.95 -3.77 12.75
C ASP A 55 10.71 -4.54 13.85
N SER A 56 11.69 -3.91 14.46
CA SER A 56 12.45 -4.47 15.57
C SER A 56 11.61 -4.77 16.82
N SER A 57 10.41 -4.23 16.92
CA SER A 57 9.52 -4.37 18.07
C SER A 57 8.50 -5.49 17.92
N GLY A 58 8.21 -5.92 16.69
CA GLY A 58 7.24 -6.96 16.39
C GLY A 58 6.71 -6.93 14.96
N MET A 59 5.55 -7.51 14.79
CA MET A 59 4.85 -7.56 13.51
C MET A 59 3.38 -7.18 13.67
N VAL A 60 2.80 -6.57 12.65
CA VAL A 60 1.35 -6.34 12.55
C VAL A 60 0.89 -6.85 11.21
N ALA A 61 -0.15 -7.66 11.21
CA ALA A 61 -0.77 -8.16 10.00
C ALA A 61 -2.27 -7.93 10.03
N HIS A 62 -2.84 -7.60 8.88
CA HIS A 62 -4.28 -7.45 8.74
C HIS A 62 -4.84 -8.36 7.64
N TRP A 63 -6.14 -8.56 7.69
CA TRP A 63 -6.95 -9.14 6.62
C TRP A 63 -8.35 -8.53 6.65
N LEU A 64 -9.10 -8.77 5.59
CA LEU A 64 -10.45 -8.26 5.45
C LEU A 64 -11.46 -9.36 5.72
N GLN A 65 -12.40 -9.10 6.64
CA GLN A 65 -13.41 -10.03 7.10
C GLN A 65 -14.80 -9.51 6.75
N MET A 66 -15.63 -10.30 6.07
CA MET A 66 -17.03 -9.93 5.82
C MET A 66 -17.75 -9.71 7.16
N SER A 67 -18.40 -8.55 7.31
CA SER A 67 -19.17 -8.15 8.49
C SER A 67 -20.67 -8.31 8.31
N ALA A 68 -21.15 -8.33 7.04
CA ALA A 68 -22.54 -8.58 6.68
C ALA A 68 -22.65 -9.25 5.30
N THR A 69 -23.83 -9.19 4.66
CA THR A 69 -24.13 -9.90 3.42
C THR A 69 -23.96 -9.07 2.16
N GLY A 70 -23.75 -7.76 2.26
CA GLY A 70 -23.46 -6.90 1.11
C GLY A 70 -22.07 -7.17 0.56
N THR A 71 -21.88 -6.91 -0.72
CA THR A 71 -20.63 -7.22 -1.43
C THR A 71 -19.40 -6.54 -0.81
N TYR A 72 -19.59 -5.35 -0.26
CA TYR A 72 -18.54 -4.52 0.33
C TYR A 72 -18.74 -4.30 1.83
N ASP A 73 -19.53 -5.14 2.50
CA ASP A 73 -19.70 -5.12 3.94
C ASP A 73 -18.54 -5.89 4.58
N TYR A 74 -17.37 -5.29 4.70
CA TYR A 74 -16.23 -5.93 5.33
C TYR A 74 -15.50 -4.99 6.28
N GLU A 75 -14.84 -5.60 7.26
CA GLU A 75 -14.08 -4.94 8.31
C GLU A 75 -12.60 -5.32 8.25
N ILE A 76 -11.74 -4.45 8.76
CA ILE A 76 -10.30 -4.70 8.88
C ILE A 76 -10.06 -5.43 10.20
N ARG A 77 -9.57 -6.66 10.09
CA ARG A 77 -9.10 -7.45 11.24
C ARG A 77 -7.59 -7.40 11.28
N ALA A 78 -7.02 -7.27 12.48
CA ALA A 78 -5.57 -7.27 12.65
C ALA A 78 -5.14 -8.14 13.83
N ARG A 79 -3.91 -8.65 13.75
CA ARG A 79 -3.15 -9.27 14.84
C ARG A 79 -1.83 -8.56 15.01
N PHE A 80 -1.38 -8.50 16.23
CA PHE A 80 -0.13 -7.89 16.64
C PHE A 80 0.75 -8.99 17.24
N TYR A 81 1.99 -9.09 16.78
CA TYR A 81 2.94 -10.08 17.28
C TYR A 81 3.92 -9.39 18.22
N ALA A 82 3.88 -9.76 19.49
CA ALA A 82 4.83 -9.27 20.46
C ALA A 82 6.06 -10.17 20.46
N GLN A 83 7.20 -9.63 20.06
CA GLN A 83 8.45 -10.39 19.92
C GLN A 83 8.95 -10.95 21.27
N ASP A 84 8.72 -10.21 22.38
CA ASP A 84 9.05 -10.65 23.73
C ASP A 84 8.23 -11.85 24.21
N LYS A 85 7.04 -12.07 23.65
CA LYS A 85 6.13 -13.16 23.97
C LYS A 85 6.12 -14.27 22.92
N ALA A 86 6.74 -14.04 21.76
CA ALA A 86 6.74 -14.94 20.60
C ALA A 86 5.33 -15.44 20.22
N THR A 87 4.34 -14.55 20.27
CA THR A 87 2.94 -14.93 20.01
C THR A 87 2.13 -13.77 19.40
N TRP A 88 1.17 -14.15 18.55
CA TRP A 88 0.17 -13.24 18.02
C TRP A 88 -0.92 -12.96 19.06
N THR A 89 -1.40 -11.73 19.12
CA THR A 89 -2.62 -11.37 19.90
C THR A 89 -3.85 -12.06 19.32
N GLU A 90 -4.95 -12.04 20.06
CA GLU A 90 -6.26 -12.29 19.47
C GLU A 90 -6.56 -11.25 18.39
N ALA A 91 -7.32 -11.69 17.36
CA ALA A 91 -7.72 -10.82 16.26
C ALA A 91 -8.65 -9.69 16.74
N ARG A 92 -8.39 -8.46 16.28
CA ARG A 92 -9.19 -7.28 16.61
C ARG A 92 -9.67 -6.58 15.35
N THR A 93 -10.86 -6.01 15.40
CA THR A 93 -11.29 -4.99 14.43
C THR A 93 -10.58 -3.69 14.80
N ILE A 94 -9.96 -3.02 13.83
CA ILE A 94 -9.17 -1.81 14.10
C ILE A 94 -10.01 -0.52 14.09
N HIS A 95 -11.16 -0.50 13.43
CA HIS A 95 -12.15 0.59 13.52
C HIS A 95 -13.25 0.21 14.53
N THR A 96 -13.89 1.20 15.15
CA THR A 96 -14.81 0.97 16.26
C THR A 96 -16.21 1.55 16.04
N ASP A 97 -16.57 1.85 14.78
CA ASP A 97 -17.86 2.43 14.43
C ASP A 97 -19.03 1.43 14.53
N GLY A 98 -18.75 0.12 14.41
CA GLY A 98 -19.76 -0.93 14.42
C GLY A 98 -20.69 -0.94 13.22
N ILE A 99 -20.28 -0.30 12.12
CA ILE A 99 -21.07 -0.16 10.89
C ILE A 99 -20.61 -1.20 9.86
N SER A 100 -21.55 -1.94 9.29
CA SER A 100 -21.26 -2.82 8.16
C SER A 100 -21.17 -1.99 6.87
N ALA A 101 -19.95 -1.69 6.48
CA ALA A 101 -19.59 -0.93 5.30
C ALA A 101 -18.23 -1.39 4.79
N GLU A 102 -17.74 -0.77 3.72
CA GLU A 102 -16.39 -1.01 3.19
C GLU A 102 -15.34 -0.37 4.09
N HIS A 103 -14.42 -1.18 4.64
CA HIS A 103 -13.28 -0.72 5.42
C HIS A 103 -12.03 -1.47 4.94
N GLY A 104 -11.14 -0.80 4.19
CA GLY A 104 -10.01 -1.48 3.57
C GLY A 104 -8.95 -0.57 3.00
N PHE A 105 -8.19 -1.06 2.03
CA PHE A 105 -7.09 -0.34 1.38
C PHE A 105 -6.07 0.19 2.39
N VAL A 106 -5.67 -0.71 3.27
CA VAL A 106 -4.87 -0.42 4.47
C VAL A 106 -3.41 -0.17 4.12
N SER A 107 -2.81 0.85 4.72
CA SER A 107 -1.36 0.93 4.86
C SER A 107 -0.96 0.94 6.33
N MET A 108 0.21 0.35 6.64
CA MET A 108 0.73 0.22 8.00
C MET A 108 2.16 0.73 8.05
N LEU A 109 2.45 1.57 9.05
CA LEU A 109 3.77 2.17 9.24
C LEU A 109 4.20 2.03 10.70
N PRO A 110 5.27 1.29 10.99
CA PRO A 110 5.87 1.27 12.32
C PRO A 110 6.34 2.67 12.72
N LEU A 111 6.14 3.02 13.98
CA LEU A 111 6.61 4.28 14.55
C LEU A 111 7.78 4.03 15.53
N ASN A 112 8.65 5.04 15.69
CA ASN A 112 9.87 4.93 16.48
C ASN A 112 9.65 4.63 17.98
N ASP A 113 8.42 4.81 18.48
CA ASP A 113 8.03 4.49 19.85
C ASP A 113 7.49 3.05 20.02
N GLY A 114 7.52 2.26 18.96
CA GLY A 114 7.04 0.87 18.90
C GLY A 114 5.53 0.75 18.80
N THR A 115 4.82 1.83 18.46
CA THR A 115 3.43 1.79 18.03
C THR A 115 3.36 1.65 16.50
N THR A 116 2.18 1.41 15.95
CA THR A 116 1.96 1.32 14.50
C THR A 116 0.89 2.31 14.09
N LEU A 117 1.20 3.14 13.11
CA LEU A 117 0.21 3.95 12.40
C LEU A 117 -0.44 3.06 11.33
N ILE A 118 -1.76 2.99 11.36
CA ILE A 118 -2.56 2.29 10.36
C ILE A 118 -3.49 3.32 9.71
N SER A 119 -3.49 3.41 8.39
CA SER A 119 -4.45 4.20 7.63
C SER A 119 -5.33 3.32 6.75
N TRP A 120 -6.57 3.74 6.53
CA TRP A 120 -7.54 2.97 5.75
C TRP A 120 -8.57 3.87 5.08
N LEU A 121 -9.21 3.34 4.06
CA LEU A 121 -10.43 3.90 3.50
C LEU A 121 -11.63 3.39 4.29
N ASP A 122 -12.55 4.30 4.61
CA ASP A 122 -13.65 4.06 5.54
C ASP A 122 -14.97 4.48 4.94
N GLY A 123 -15.85 3.52 4.77
CA GLY A 123 -17.15 3.67 4.11
C GLY A 123 -18.32 3.92 5.04
N ARG A 124 -18.12 4.17 6.34
CA ARG A 124 -19.22 4.36 7.32
C ARG A 124 -20.22 5.43 6.90
N GLU A 125 -19.77 6.49 6.24
CA GLU A 125 -20.61 7.58 5.78
C GLU A 125 -21.41 7.23 4.51
N THR A 126 -21.05 6.17 3.79
CA THR A 126 -21.70 5.79 2.53
C THR A 126 -23.04 5.10 2.73
N VAL A 127 -23.31 4.56 3.92
CA VAL A 127 -24.46 3.66 4.19
C VAL A 127 -25.56 4.27 5.03
N HIS A 128 -25.30 5.37 5.76
CA HIS A 128 -26.25 5.91 6.75
C HIS A 128 -26.70 7.33 6.52
N SER A 129 -26.22 8.02 5.48
CA SER A 129 -26.62 9.37 5.14
C SER A 129 -27.57 9.42 3.93
N GLU A 130 -28.49 10.39 3.92
CA GLU A 130 -29.34 10.70 2.77
C GLU A 130 -29.12 12.18 2.36
N PRO A 131 -28.50 12.48 1.22
CA PRO A 131 -27.91 11.51 0.26
C PRO A 131 -26.71 10.75 0.84
N PRO A 132 -26.32 9.60 0.26
CA PRO A 132 -25.14 8.86 0.70
C PRO A 132 -23.90 9.75 0.76
N GLY A 133 -23.14 9.62 1.84
CA GLY A 133 -21.84 10.27 2.02
C GLY A 133 -20.77 9.72 1.09
N ALA A 134 -19.54 10.04 1.36
CA ALA A 134 -18.39 9.55 0.61
C ALA A 134 -17.53 8.61 1.46
N MET A 135 -16.68 7.83 0.80
CA MET A 135 -15.54 7.18 1.43
C MET A 135 -14.63 8.24 2.05
N THR A 136 -14.15 7.99 3.27
CA THR A 136 -13.25 8.88 4.00
C THR A 136 -11.86 8.24 4.15
N LEU A 137 -10.83 9.05 4.35
CA LEU A 137 -9.52 8.56 4.79
C LEU A 137 -9.45 8.68 6.31
N ARG A 138 -9.14 7.57 6.97
CA ARG A 138 -8.89 7.54 8.41
C ARG A 138 -7.53 6.99 8.74
N ALA A 139 -7.03 7.33 9.92
CA ALA A 139 -5.83 6.74 10.47
C ALA A 139 -5.94 6.59 11.98
N GLY A 140 -5.27 5.59 12.53
CA GLY A 140 -5.16 5.36 13.97
C GLY A 140 -3.76 4.93 14.37
N ILE A 141 -3.37 5.22 15.61
CA ILE A 141 -2.16 4.69 16.23
C ILE A 141 -2.55 3.56 17.17
N PHE A 142 -1.87 2.44 17.05
CA PHE A 142 -2.11 1.22 17.80
C PHE A 142 -0.86 0.81 18.58
N ASP A 143 -1.02 0.44 19.83
CA ASP A 143 0.07 -0.13 20.62
C ASP A 143 0.33 -1.61 20.28
N LYS A 144 1.38 -2.19 20.85
CA LYS A 144 1.77 -3.61 20.64
C LYS A 144 0.71 -4.63 21.05
N SER A 145 -0.27 -4.23 21.86
CA SER A 145 -1.43 -5.07 22.22
C SER A 145 -2.58 -4.96 21.23
N GLY A 146 -2.47 -4.04 20.25
CA GLY A 146 -3.52 -3.66 19.33
C GLY A 146 -4.58 -2.75 19.95
N ALA A 147 -4.30 -2.12 21.09
CA ALA A 147 -5.19 -1.10 21.62
C ALA A 147 -5.04 0.21 20.82
N ASN A 148 -6.18 0.80 20.45
CA ASN A 148 -6.21 2.07 19.77
C ASN A 148 -5.82 3.19 20.74
N VAL A 149 -4.74 3.92 20.41
CA VAL A 149 -4.23 5.05 21.18
C VAL A 149 -4.85 6.36 20.70
N SER A 150 -5.03 6.51 19.41
CA SER A 150 -5.59 7.70 18.76
C SER A 150 -6.16 7.35 17.40
N GLU A 151 -7.25 8.02 17.00
CA GLU A 151 -7.87 7.88 15.67
C GLU A 151 -8.27 9.26 15.14
N TRP A 152 -8.16 9.44 13.83
CA TRP A 152 -8.51 10.66 13.12
C TRP A 152 -9.23 10.35 11.81
N GLU A 153 -10.16 11.22 11.42
CA GLU A 153 -10.57 11.39 10.04
C GLU A 153 -9.63 12.43 9.43
N LEU A 154 -8.92 12.03 8.39
CA LEU A 154 -7.91 12.85 7.72
C LEU A 154 -8.48 13.57 6.50
N ASP A 155 -9.41 12.92 5.81
CA ASP A 155 -10.13 13.49 4.68
C ASP A 155 -11.56 12.93 4.62
N HIS A 156 -12.52 13.79 4.34
CA HIS A 156 -13.95 13.49 4.36
C HIS A 156 -14.50 12.98 3.01
N ARG A 157 -13.66 12.96 1.94
CA ARG A 157 -14.06 12.48 0.61
C ARG A 157 -12.86 12.02 -0.19
N VAL A 158 -12.74 10.73 -0.42
CA VAL A 158 -11.63 10.12 -1.14
C VAL A 158 -12.11 9.10 -2.18
N CYS A 159 -11.21 8.61 -3.02
CA CYS A 159 -11.48 7.51 -3.94
C CYS A 159 -11.85 6.24 -3.16
N ASP A 160 -12.89 5.56 -3.58
CA ASP A 160 -13.47 4.42 -2.86
C ASP A 160 -12.64 3.13 -2.97
N CYS A 161 -11.70 3.04 -3.92
CA CYS A 161 -11.13 1.77 -4.33
C CYS A 161 -9.64 1.84 -4.72
N CYS A 162 -8.91 2.76 -4.13
CA CYS A 162 -7.49 2.96 -4.44
C CYS A 162 -6.64 2.76 -3.16
N GLN A 163 -5.54 2.03 -3.29
CA GLN A 163 -4.62 1.78 -2.19
C GLN A 163 -4.16 3.11 -1.56
N THR A 164 -3.99 3.09 -0.25
CA THR A 164 -3.25 4.11 0.50
C THR A 164 -1.80 3.67 0.66
N SER A 165 -0.90 4.61 0.87
CA SER A 165 0.50 4.30 1.15
C SER A 165 1.06 5.27 2.18
N SER A 166 1.95 4.79 3.06
CA SER A 166 2.54 5.61 4.13
C SER A 166 4.03 5.36 4.24
N ALA A 167 4.78 6.42 4.60
CA ALA A 167 6.21 6.34 4.82
C ALA A 167 6.65 7.22 5.99
N MET A 168 7.76 6.84 6.65
CA MET A 168 8.36 7.66 7.70
C MET A 168 9.36 8.64 7.11
N THR A 169 9.13 9.93 7.31
CA THR A 169 10.07 10.99 6.97
C THR A 169 10.80 11.48 8.25
N GLU A 170 11.86 12.27 8.07
CA GLU A 170 12.55 12.90 9.22
C GLU A 170 11.60 13.77 10.08
N ASN A 171 10.56 14.34 9.48
CA ASN A 171 9.60 15.23 10.16
C ASN A 171 8.31 14.51 10.57
N GLY A 172 8.27 13.18 10.53
CA GLY A 172 7.12 12.36 10.88
C GLY A 172 6.46 11.66 9.68
N PRO A 173 5.40 10.90 9.93
CA PRO A 173 4.68 10.16 8.91
C PRO A 173 4.08 11.03 7.79
N ILE A 174 4.12 10.52 6.57
CA ILE A 174 3.35 10.99 5.43
C ILE A 174 2.42 9.87 4.97
N ILE A 175 1.16 10.21 4.65
CA ILE A 175 0.19 9.32 4.01
C ILE A 175 -0.15 9.91 2.66
N VAL A 176 -0.10 9.10 1.61
CA VAL A 176 -0.55 9.46 0.26
C VAL A 176 -1.73 8.59 -0.16
N TYR A 177 -2.66 9.16 -0.87
CA TYR A 177 -3.90 8.52 -1.27
C TYR A 177 -4.51 9.21 -2.50
N ARG A 178 -5.50 8.58 -3.12
CA ARG A 178 -6.25 9.21 -4.19
C ARG A 178 -7.46 9.94 -3.61
N ASP A 179 -7.51 11.24 -3.80
CA ASP A 179 -8.65 12.10 -3.47
C ASP A 179 -9.82 11.90 -4.45
N ARG A 180 -10.97 12.47 -4.09
CA ARG A 180 -12.16 12.51 -4.93
C ARG A 180 -12.93 13.81 -4.70
N SER A 181 -12.79 14.76 -5.59
CA SER A 181 -13.59 15.98 -5.52
C SER A 181 -15.08 15.75 -5.82
N GLN A 182 -15.93 16.72 -5.54
CA GLN A 182 -17.35 16.67 -5.92
C GLN A 182 -17.54 16.60 -7.45
N GLN A 183 -16.56 17.02 -8.24
CA GLN A 183 -16.55 16.95 -9.70
C GLN A 183 -15.90 15.69 -10.24
N GLU A 184 -15.64 14.69 -9.38
CA GLU A 184 -14.97 13.43 -9.75
C GLU A 184 -13.54 13.63 -10.26
N VAL A 185 -12.84 14.70 -9.87
CA VAL A 185 -11.40 14.82 -10.05
C VAL A 185 -10.73 13.96 -8.99
N ARG A 186 -9.85 13.04 -9.43
CA ARG A 186 -9.22 12.03 -8.57
C ARG A 186 -7.70 12.13 -8.63
N ASP A 187 -7.16 13.25 -8.19
CA ASP A 187 -5.73 13.52 -8.10
C ASP A 187 -5.13 12.88 -6.83
N ILE A 188 -3.81 12.78 -6.77
CA ILE A 188 -3.12 12.24 -5.60
C ILE A 188 -2.86 13.34 -4.58
N TYR A 189 -3.23 13.07 -3.34
CA TYR A 189 -3.10 13.96 -2.19
C TYR A 189 -2.16 13.37 -1.14
N ALA A 190 -1.60 14.23 -0.31
CA ALA A 190 -0.82 13.87 0.84
C ALA A 190 -1.29 14.62 2.10
N THR A 191 -1.17 13.96 3.24
CA THR A 191 -1.26 14.56 4.57
C THR A 191 -0.09 14.07 5.42
N ARG A 192 0.38 14.87 6.38
CA ARG A 192 1.56 14.58 7.19
C ARG A 192 1.26 14.78 8.66
N LEU A 193 1.81 13.92 9.51
CA LEU A 193 1.78 14.11 10.95
C LEU A 193 3.07 14.84 11.39
N VAL A 194 2.95 16.12 11.72
CA VAL A 194 4.08 16.98 12.09
C VAL A 194 3.80 17.57 13.47
N ASP A 195 4.75 17.42 14.40
CA ASP A 195 4.63 17.92 15.78
C ASP A 195 3.33 17.48 16.49
N GLY A 196 2.89 16.24 16.20
CA GLY A 196 1.67 15.66 16.78
C GLY A 196 0.35 16.13 16.17
N ALA A 197 0.37 16.89 15.07
CA ALA A 197 -0.82 17.36 14.37
C ALA A 197 -0.80 16.99 12.90
N TRP A 198 -1.95 16.54 12.36
CA TRP A 198 -2.10 16.30 10.94
C TRP A 198 -2.23 17.61 10.17
N THR A 199 -1.50 17.73 9.07
CA THR A 199 -1.69 18.82 8.11
C THR A 199 -2.99 18.65 7.34
N LEU A 200 -3.54 19.74 6.82
CA LEU A 200 -4.64 19.62 5.85
C LEU A 200 -4.16 18.86 4.61
N PRO A 201 -5.02 18.00 4.03
CA PRO A 201 -4.75 17.34 2.76
C PRO A 201 -4.40 18.31 1.65
N GLN A 202 -3.40 17.97 0.85
CA GLN A 202 -2.96 18.80 -0.28
C GLN A 202 -2.65 17.92 -1.49
N ALA A 203 -3.05 18.36 -2.68
CA ALA A 203 -2.65 17.71 -3.92
C ALA A 203 -1.13 17.76 -4.07
N ILE A 204 -0.49 16.61 -4.35
CA ILE A 204 0.94 16.57 -4.66
C ILE A 204 1.23 17.08 -6.07
N HIS A 205 0.27 16.92 -6.98
CA HIS A 205 0.23 17.48 -8.32
C HIS A 205 -1.23 17.55 -8.80
N ASN A 206 -1.56 18.58 -9.57
CA ASN A 206 -2.90 18.75 -10.13
C ASN A 206 -2.95 18.14 -11.54
N ASP A 207 -3.13 16.83 -11.62
CA ASP A 207 -3.37 16.14 -12.88
C ASP A 207 -4.69 16.58 -13.51
N ASN A 208 -5.66 16.94 -12.65
CA ASN A 208 -7.06 17.21 -13.03
C ASN A 208 -7.66 16.02 -13.79
N TRP A 209 -7.40 14.82 -13.30
CA TRP A 209 -7.95 13.60 -13.87
C TRP A 209 -9.38 13.37 -13.39
N GLN A 210 -10.33 13.73 -14.24
CA GLN A 210 -11.74 13.53 -13.98
C GLN A 210 -12.18 12.15 -14.44
N ILE A 211 -12.65 11.31 -13.49
CA ILE A 211 -13.14 9.96 -13.77
C ILE A 211 -14.29 9.60 -12.83
N ALA A 212 -15.47 9.38 -13.40
CA ALA A 212 -16.64 8.86 -12.67
C ALA A 212 -16.57 7.32 -12.60
N GLY A 213 -15.57 6.78 -11.91
CA GLY A 213 -15.32 5.35 -11.82
C GLY A 213 -14.17 5.00 -10.89
N CYS A 214 -13.91 3.70 -10.75
CA CYS A 214 -12.86 3.14 -9.89
C CYS A 214 -11.59 2.86 -10.69
N PRO A 215 -10.54 3.69 -10.60
CA PRO A 215 -9.29 3.41 -11.29
C PRO A 215 -8.52 2.22 -10.69
N VAL A 216 -8.76 1.89 -9.44
CA VAL A 216 -8.13 0.78 -8.70
C VAL A 216 -6.61 0.83 -8.82
N ASN A 217 -6.05 2.01 -8.71
CA ASN A 217 -4.62 2.32 -8.75
C ASN A 217 -4.35 3.45 -7.77
N GLY A 218 -3.92 3.12 -6.58
CA GLY A 218 -3.45 4.08 -5.58
C GLY A 218 -2.03 4.55 -5.87
N PRO A 219 -1.55 5.56 -5.15
CA PRO A 219 -0.14 5.96 -5.14
C PRO A 219 0.69 5.00 -4.28
N SER A 220 2.01 5.01 -4.51
CA SER A 220 3.00 4.46 -3.60
C SER A 220 3.97 5.55 -3.17
N VAL A 221 4.40 5.52 -1.89
CA VAL A 221 5.36 6.47 -1.32
C VAL A 221 6.51 5.74 -0.64
N ALA A 222 7.72 6.22 -0.90
CA ALA A 222 8.92 5.84 -0.14
C ALA A 222 9.59 7.08 0.42
N ALA A 223 10.23 6.95 1.59
CA ALA A 223 10.96 8.05 2.21
C ALA A 223 12.30 7.61 2.79
N MET A 224 13.28 8.49 2.70
CA MET A 224 14.58 8.38 3.36
C MET A 224 14.98 9.75 3.92
N ASN A 225 14.97 9.90 5.24
CA ASN A 225 15.18 11.18 5.91
C ASN A 225 14.17 12.24 5.40
N LYS A 226 14.63 13.32 4.78
CA LYS A 226 13.79 14.39 4.18
C LYS A 226 13.35 14.10 2.75
N ARG A 227 13.92 13.08 2.13
CA ARG A 227 13.58 12.72 0.75
C ARG A 227 12.35 11.88 0.72
N VAL A 228 11.45 12.22 -0.18
CA VAL A 228 10.22 11.46 -0.43
C VAL A 228 10.08 11.28 -1.93
N ALA A 229 9.75 10.08 -2.36
CA ALA A 229 9.38 9.75 -3.71
C ALA A 229 7.93 9.26 -3.72
N VAL A 230 7.10 9.79 -4.60
CA VAL A 230 5.71 9.34 -4.78
C VAL A 230 5.49 8.99 -6.22
N ALA A 231 5.07 7.76 -6.48
CA ALA A 231 4.70 7.28 -7.81
C ALA A 231 3.20 6.98 -7.88
N TRP A 232 2.58 7.28 -9.03
CA TRP A 232 1.16 6.98 -9.24
C TRP A 232 0.81 6.81 -10.71
N PHE A 233 -0.33 6.21 -10.93
CA PHE A 233 -0.96 6.06 -12.23
C PHE A 233 -2.03 7.12 -12.44
N ASN A 234 -2.14 7.69 -13.63
CA ASN A 234 -3.32 8.41 -14.12
C ASN A 234 -3.59 8.07 -15.58
N ALA A 235 -4.80 8.35 -16.05
CA ALA A 235 -5.19 8.14 -17.45
C ALA A 235 -6.04 9.32 -17.94
N LYS A 236 -5.58 10.54 -17.63
CA LYS A 236 -6.20 11.76 -18.14
C LYS A 236 -6.19 11.73 -19.68
N ASP A 237 -7.30 12.18 -20.27
CA ASP A 237 -7.51 12.18 -21.72
C ASP A 237 -7.36 10.80 -22.37
N ASP A 238 -7.69 9.73 -21.62
CA ASP A 238 -7.54 8.31 -22.00
C ASP A 238 -6.11 7.90 -22.36
N VAL A 239 -5.11 8.64 -21.86
CA VAL A 239 -3.67 8.33 -22.03
C VAL A 239 -3.11 7.84 -20.70
N PRO A 240 -2.92 6.51 -20.53
CA PRO A 240 -2.31 5.96 -19.32
C PRO A 240 -0.90 6.49 -19.11
N LYS A 241 -0.60 6.89 -17.86
CA LYS A 241 0.73 7.38 -17.46
C LYS A 241 1.07 6.89 -16.06
N ILE A 242 2.35 6.61 -15.87
CA ILE A 242 2.95 6.51 -14.54
C ILE A 242 3.81 7.73 -14.35
N GLN A 243 3.62 8.40 -13.23
CA GLN A 243 4.33 9.62 -12.86
C GLN A 243 5.06 9.42 -11.54
N LEU A 244 6.16 10.12 -11.39
CA LEU A 244 7.00 10.17 -10.18
C LEU A 244 7.25 11.63 -9.83
N VAL A 245 7.09 12.01 -8.57
CA VAL A 245 7.55 13.28 -8.01
C VAL A 245 8.50 13.04 -6.87
N LEU A 246 9.39 14.00 -6.64
CA LEU A 246 10.38 13.97 -5.59
C LEU A 246 10.21 15.16 -4.64
N SER A 247 10.47 14.94 -3.36
CA SER A 247 10.55 15.96 -2.32
C SER A 247 11.90 15.87 -1.61
N THR A 248 12.42 17.00 -1.16
CA THR A 248 13.62 17.11 -0.32
C THR A 248 13.35 17.75 1.03
N ASP A 249 12.08 17.96 1.36
CA ASP A 249 11.61 18.67 2.56
C ASP A 249 10.51 17.90 3.33
N SER A 250 10.63 16.55 3.34
CA SER A 250 9.70 15.64 4.02
C SER A 250 8.26 15.73 3.51
N GLY A 251 8.10 15.94 2.18
CA GLY A 251 6.79 16.02 1.54
C GLY A 251 6.04 17.33 1.76
N LEU A 252 6.74 18.41 2.15
CA LEU A 252 6.14 19.74 2.22
C LEU A 252 5.89 20.32 0.82
N SER A 253 6.83 20.06 -0.10
CA SER A 253 6.71 20.40 -1.51
C SER A 253 7.24 19.28 -2.39
N PHE A 254 6.80 19.25 -3.65
CA PHE A 254 7.19 18.23 -4.62
C PHE A 254 7.66 18.88 -5.92
N SER A 255 8.52 18.16 -6.64
CA SER A 255 8.97 18.51 -7.99
C SER A 255 7.83 18.46 -9.00
N GLU A 256 8.06 18.97 -10.21
CA GLU A 256 7.23 18.63 -11.36
C GLU A 256 7.29 17.12 -11.63
N PRO A 257 6.19 16.50 -12.14
CA PRO A 257 6.15 15.09 -12.42
C PRO A 257 7.11 14.63 -13.52
N ILE A 258 7.82 13.55 -13.24
CA ILE A 258 8.61 12.79 -14.18
C ILE A 258 7.70 11.69 -14.74
N VAL A 259 7.59 11.59 -16.07
CA VAL A 259 6.85 10.48 -16.70
C VAL A 259 7.75 9.25 -16.71
N VAL A 260 7.34 8.20 -15.97
CA VAL A 260 8.04 6.92 -15.90
C VAL A 260 7.72 6.05 -17.11
N GLU A 261 6.45 5.97 -17.47
CA GLU A 261 5.93 5.22 -18.62
C GLU A 261 4.65 5.86 -19.16
N SER A 262 4.47 5.84 -20.47
CA SER A 262 3.24 6.21 -21.18
C SER A 262 3.38 5.81 -22.68
N PRO A 263 2.32 5.34 -23.35
CA PRO A 263 0.97 5.04 -22.86
C PRO A 263 0.78 3.55 -22.51
N ASN A 264 1.83 2.76 -22.45
CA ASN A 264 1.80 1.29 -22.46
C ASN A 264 1.76 0.68 -21.04
N THR A 265 0.85 1.13 -20.20
CA THR A 265 0.78 0.65 -18.83
C THR A 265 -0.67 0.54 -18.33
N ASN A 266 -0.91 -0.36 -17.38
CA ASN A 266 -2.14 -0.40 -16.58
C ASN A 266 -1.92 0.03 -15.11
N GLY A 267 -0.77 0.65 -14.82
CA GLY A 267 -0.40 1.11 -13.49
C GLY A 267 0.24 0.02 -12.64
N ARG A 268 -0.37 -0.27 -11.49
CA ARG A 268 0.10 -1.20 -10.46
C ARG A 268 1.49 -0.84 -9.97
N VAL A 269 1.63 0.43 -9.63
CA VAL A 269 2.91 1.02 -9.24
C VAL A 269 3.24 0.70 -7.79
N ASP A 270 4.54 0.54 -7.53
CA ASP A 270 5.11 0.58 -6.22
C ASP A 270 6.46 1.30 -6.27
N THR A 271 6.94 1.86 -5.14
CA THR A 271 8.20 2.61 -5.12
C THR A 271 8.97 2.38 -3.83
N THR A 272 10.30 2.35 -3.93
CA THR A 272 11.22 2.28 -2.80
C THR A 272 12.47 3.10 -3.05
N ILE A 273 13.25 3.37 -1.99
CA ILE A 273 14.51 4.11 -2.06
C ILE A 273 15.64 3.21 -1.55
N LEU A 274 16.70 3.06 -2.34
CA LEU A 274 17.91 2.31 -1.99
C LEU A 274 18.78 3.11 -1.01
N ASP A 275 19.67 2.45 -0.28
CA ASP A 275 20.67 3.11 0.59
C ASP A 275 21.55 4.11 -0.17
N SER A 276 21.80 3.88 -1.47
CA SER A 276 22.47 4.84 -2.36
C SER A 276 21.69 6.13 -2.58
N GLY A 277 20.40 6.19 -2.18
CA GLY A 277 19.47 7.27 -2.46
C GLY A 277 18.80 7.17 -3.83
N ASN A 278 19.07 6.15 -4.61
CA ASN A 278 18.39 5.91 -5.88
C ASN A 278 16.95 5.47 -5.63
N ILE A 279 16.04 5.94 -6.47
CA ILE A 279 14.61 5.63 -6.40
C ILE A 279 14.31 4.51 -7.40
N ILE A 280 13.56 3.53 -6.96
CA ILE A 280 13.04 2.45 -7.81
C ILE A 280 11.53 2.58 -7.90
N VAL A 281 11.01 2.54 -9.11
CA VAL A 281 9.56 2.48 -9.39
C VAL A 281 9.29 1.18 -10.13
N SER A 282 8.43 0.33 -9.57
CA SER A 282 7.87 -0.81 -10.28
C SER A 282 6.60 -0.43 -11.01
N TRP A 283 6.35 -1.05 -12.15
CA TRP A 283 5.16 -0.82 -12.96
C TRP A 283 4.90 -2.00 -13.90
N MET A 284 3.70 -2.05 -14.46
CA MET A 284 3.34 -3.10 -15.39
C MET A 284 3.27 -2.55 -16.82
N ASP A 285 4.14 -3.06 -17.70
CA ASP A 285 4.05 -2.89 -19.15
C ASP A 285 2.93 -3.77 -19.69
N THR A 286 2.19 -3.26 -20.66
CA THR A 286 1.08 -3.96 -21.31
C THR A 286 1.27 -4.13 -22.81
N VAL A 287 2.46 -3.91 -23.33
CA VAL A 287 2.79 -4.15 -24.75
C VAL A 287 3.00 -5.64 -24.98
N GLY A 288 2.12 -6.24 -25.77
CA GLY A 288 2.15 -7.69 -26.02
C GLY A 288 1.77 -8.49 -24.77
N GLU A 289 2.69 -9.33 -24.28
CA GLU A 289 2.53 -10.00 -22.99
C GLU A 289 2.90 -9.01 -21.87
N ALA A 290 2.07 -8.96 -20.83
CA ALA A 290 2.33 -8.05 -19.72
C ALA A 290 3.64 -8.41 -18.99
N LYS A 291 4.37 -7.39 -18.52
CA LYS A 291 5.67 -7.54 -17.87
C LYS A 291 5.75 -6.65 -16.64
N ILE A 292 6.44 -7.13 -15.64
CA ILE A 292 6.82 -6.36 -14.47
C ILE A 292 8.16 -5.68 -14.75
N MET A 293 8.17 -4.36 -14.65
CA MET A 293 9.31 -3.51 -14.96
C MET A 293 9.79 -2.77 -13.71
N LEU A 294 11.08 -2.50 -13.62
CA LEU A 294 11.68 -1.58 -12.65
C LEU A 294 12.38 -0.45 -13.38
N SER A 295 12.04 0.78 -13.05
CA SER A 295 12.77 1.97 -13.50
C SER A 295 13.55 2.55 -12.32
N ARG A 296 14.88 2.72 -12.49
CA ARG A 296 15.78 3.28 -11.49
C ARG A 296 16.11 4.72 -11.84
N TYR A 297 15.91 5.60 -10.90
CA TYR A 297 16.25 7.02 -10.99
C TYR A 297 17.32 7.38 -9.99
N ASP A 298 18.13 8.39 -10.34
CA ASP A 298 19.00 9.01 -9.35
C ASP A 298 18.22 9.94 -8.41
N ILE A 299 18.92 10.51 -7.47
CA ILE A 299 18.37 11.44 -6.45
C ILE A 299 17.76 12.73 -7.05
N ASN A 300 18.12 13.10 -8.29
CA ASN A 300 17.61 14.27 -9.00
C ASN A 300 16.47 13.94 -9.95
N GLY A 301 16.12 12.64 -10.06
CA GLY A 301 15.09 12.15 -10.96
C GLY A 301 15.58 11.85 -12.38
N GLU A 302 16.90 11.71 -12.60
CA GLU A 302 17.43 11.25 -13.89
C GLU A 302 17.29 9.73 -14.00
N LEU A 303 16.73 9.25 -15.11
CA LEU A 303 16.58 7.82 -15.37
C LEU A 303 17.95 7.16 -15.58
N LEU A 304 18.30 6.20 -14.75
CA LEU A 304 19.55 5.46 -14.82
C LEU A 304 19.41 4.13 -15.60
N SER A 305 18.30 3.42 -15.39
CA SER A 305 18.04 2.14 -16.07
C SER A 305 16.58 1.76 -15.98
N THR A 306 16.13 0.94 -16.93
CA THR A 306 14.86 0.20 -16.87
C THR A 306 15.15 -1.27 -17.07
N THR A 307 14.59 -2.12 -16.24
CA THR A 307 14.86 -3.56 -16.19
C THR A 307 13.53 -4.34 -16.20
N GLU A 308 13.42 -5.32 -17.09
CA GLU A 308 12.34 -6.32 -17.02
C GLU A 308 12.68 -7.34 -15.92
N VAL A 309 11.71 -7.57 -15.02
CA VAL A 309 11.85 -8.54 -13.91
C VAL A 309 11.29 -9.89 -14.32
N ALA A 310 10.05 -9.90 -14.81
CA ALA A 310 9.33 -11.11 -15.16
C ALA A 310 8.17 -10.82 -16.12
N GLY A 311 7.76 -11.85 -16.86
CA GLY A 311 6.46 -11.87 -17.48
C GLY A 311 5.33 -11.88 -16.45
N SER A 312 4.17 -11.35 -16.83
CA SER A 312 2.99 -11.30 -15.97
C SER A 312 1.72 -11.33 -16.83
N SER A 313 0.59 -11.04 -16.23
CA SER A 313 -0.70 -10.96 -16.89
C SER A 313 -1.41 -9.63 -16.58
N PRO A 314 -2.10 -8.99 -17.53
CA PRO A 314 -2.91 -7.82 -17.26
C PRO A 314 -4.18 -8.17 -16.47
N SER A 315 -4.46 -9.45 -16.25
CA SER A 315 -5.61 -9.94 -15.48
C SER A 315 -5.58 -9.37 -14.04
N ARG A 316 -6.75 -9.10 -13.49
CA ARG A 316 -6.89 -8.73 -12.07
C ARG A 316 -6.32 -9.80 -11.13
N ARG A 317 -6.35 -11.07 -11.50
CA ARG A 317 -5.85 -12.19 -10.69
C ARG A 317 -4.34 -12.13 -10.42
N SER A 318 -3.54 -11.43 -11.23
CA SER A 318 -2.10 -11.26 -10.97
C SER A 318 -1.79 -10.23 -9.88
N GLY A 319 -2.80 -9.48 -9.41
CA GLY A 319 -2.65 -8.54 -8.30
C GLY A 319 -1.70 -7.38 -8.60
N PHE A 320 -1.09 -6.88 -7.56
CA PHE A 320 -0.07 -5.82 -7.60
C PHE A 320 1.29 -6.43 -7.29
N PRO A 321 2.31 -6.27 -8.14
CA PRO A 321 3.70 -6.49 -7.75
C PRO A 321 4.09 -5.54 -6.63
N ILE A 322 4.78 -6.04 -5.61
CA ILE A 322 5.25 -5.25 -4.47
C ILE A 322 6.77 -5.29 -4.46
N ILE A 323 7.39 -4.16 -4.18
CA ILE A 323 8.84 -4.04 -4.06
C ILE A 323 9.26 -3.53 -2.68
N GLU A 324 10.40 -4.03 -2.20
CA GLU A 324 11.01 -3.56 -0.97
C GLU A 324 12.54 -3.53 -1.14
N ALA A 325 13.18 -2.49 -0.62
CA ALA A 325 14.62 -2.33 -0.67
C ALA A 325 15.30 -2.79 0.61
N VAL A 326 16.43 -3.50 0.47
CA VAL A 326 17.36 -3.77 1.57
C VAL A 326 18.77 -3.47 1.09
N GLY A 327 19.37 -2.45 1.65
CA GLY A 327 20.63 -1.91 1.17
C GLY A 327 20.50 -1.36 -0.27
N ASN A 328 21.26 -1.95 -1.19
CA ASN A 328 21.15 -1.65 -2.62
C ASN A 328 20.55 -2.82 -3.43
N SER A 329 19.79 -3.68 -2.78
CA SER A 329 19.04 -4.76 -3.43
C SER A 329 17.54 -4.46 -3.34
N VAL A 330 16.80 -4.79 -4.41
CA VAL A 330 15.34 -4.72 -4.45
C VAL A 330 14.79 -6.13 -4.51
N TYR A 331 13.89 -6.45 -3.61
CA TYR A 331 13.08 -7.65 -3.66
C TYR A 331 11.75 -7.31 -4.32
N VAL A 332 11.40 -8.08 -5.34
CA VAL A 332 10.15 -7.93 -6.10
C VAL A 332 9.33 -9.17 -5.88
N THR A 333 8.09 -9.02 -5.45
CA THR A 333 7.14 -10.13 -5.30
C THR A 333 5.91 -9.93 -6.18
N TRP A 334 5.39 -11.03 -6.74
CA TRP A 334 4.20 -11.00 -7.58
C TRP A 334 3.46 -12.34 -7.55
N THR A 335 2.20 -12.32 -7.95
CA THR A 335 1.42 -13.54 -8.19
C THR A 335 1.54 -13.96 -9.65
N ASP A 336 2.19 -15.08 -9.89
CA ASP A 336 2.18 -15.79 -11.16
C ASP A 336 0.89 -16.62 -11.25
N ILE A 337 0.07 -16.36 -12.28
CA ILE A 337 -1.27 -16.95 -12.43
C ILE A 337 -1.37 -18.04 -13.50
N ASP A 338 -0.25 -18.65 -13.85
CA ASP A 338 -0.24 -19.81 -14.77
C ASP A 338 -1.13 -20.96 -14.24
N ALA A 339 -0.84 -22.19 -14.54
CA ALA A 339 -1.72 -23.32 -14.23
C ALA A 339 -2.19 -23.42 -12.77
N THR A 340 -1.32 -23.06 -11.82
CA THR A 340 -1.63 -22.92 -10.38
C THR A 340 -1.04 -21.60 -9.91
N PRO A 341 -1.84 -20.69 -9.33
CA PRO A 341 -1.31 -19.42 -8.82
C PRO A 341 -0.22 -19.63 -7.78
N GLN A 342 0.88 -18.92 -7.92
CA GLN A 342 2.05 -18.99 -7.04
C GLN A 342 2.57 -17.60 -6.75
N VAL A 343 2.98 -17.36 -5.52
CA VAL A 343 3.76 -16.16 -5.18
C VAL A 343 5.22 -16.42 -5.59
N LYS A 344 5.76 -15.49 -6.36
CA LYS A 344 7.16 -15.50 -6.82
C LYS A 344 7.91 -14.31 -6.21
N VAL A 345 9.21 -14.49 -6.02
CA VAL A 345 10.12 -13.46 -5.54
C VAL A 345 11.36 -13.44 -6.41
N ALA A 346 11.79 -12.23 -6.80
CA ALA A 346 13.08 -11.99 -7.43
C ALA A 346 13.87 -10.97 -6.60
N ARG A 347 15.20 -11.08 -6.63
CA ARG A 347 16.12 -10.09 -6.08
C ARG A 347 16.90 -9.46 -7.23
N ILE A 348 16.99 -8.12 -7.25
CA ILE A 348 17.76 -7.35 -8.19
C ILE A 348 18.77 -6.52 -7.40
N ASP A 349 20.05 -6.68 -7.70
CA ASP A 349 21.14 -5.93 -7.06
C ASP A 349 21.57 -4.74 -7.95
N TYR A 350 21.76 -3.56 -7.32
CA TYR A 350 22.13 -2.30 -8.00
C TYR A 350 23.45 -1.73 -7.52
#